data_3670d28908974440d753a7c4188cc440
#
_entry.id   3670d28908974440d753a7c4188cc440
#
_cell.length_a   1.000
_cell.length_b   1.000
_cell.length_c   1.000
_cell.angle_alpha   90.00
_cell.angle_beta   90.00
_cell.angle_gamma   90.00
#
_symmetry.space_group_name_H-M   'P 1'
#
loop_
_entity.id
_entity.type
_entity.pdbx_description
1 polymer ?
#
loop_
_entity_poly.entity_id
_entity_poly.type
_entity_poly.pdbx_seq_one_letter_code
_entity_poly.pdbx_strand_id
1 'polypeptide(L)'
;MPALLRERRLSGRDAGLATELAYGTLRGLGTYDEIIAACSDRAPEKVDPPLLDAIRLGVHQLLKTRVPPHAAVGTTVDLVRLRVGIGASKYANAVLRKVSTRSLEQWLPIVAPDPAEDPIGHLAVTHSHPRWIVTALRDAVGGDFDEMAALLAADNERPRVTLVARPGRSSVEELLASGAEPAQYSPYAAYLPEGDPGAVLAVAESRAAVQDEASQLVVLALTRVPVEGADSRWLDLCAGPGGKAGLLDAIATHGDETGRVPVRASGEHAGSSGPVAFSGGANLLAAELQYHRARLVWQTTRNASVVTVDGTAPAWRPGSFDRVMVDAPCTGLGALRRRPEARWRRDPRSLPELGRLQRDLLTSALDSVRPGGVVAYATCSPHLAETAAVVGDILRRRDDVEALDARSYLPEVDGLGEGPYAQFWPHRHGTDGMFLALLRRR
;
A
#
# COMPACT_ATOMS: atom_id res chain seq x y z
N MET A 1 6.97 10.38 9.55
CA MET A 1 6.25 11.02 10.65
C MET A 1 6.54 10.37 12.01
N PRO A 2 6.40 9.04 12.25
CA PRO A 2 6.62 8.45 13.60
C PRO A 2 8.01 8.74 14.20
N ALA A 3 9.07 8.75 13.39
CA ALA A 3 10.42 9.08 13.87
C ALA A 3 10.51 10.52 14.38
N LEU A 4 9.90 11.50 13.67
CA LEU A 4 9.87 12.90 14.07
C LEU A 4 9.04 13.12 15.36
N LEU A 5 7.92 12.41 15.52
CA LEU A 5 7.12 12.49 16.73
C LEU A 5 7.91 12.02 17.94
N ARG A 6 8.65 10.90 17.82
CA ARG A 6 9.53 10.39 18.89
C ARG A 6 10.68 11.35 19.19
N GLU A 7 11.36 11.87 18.17
CA GLU A 7 12.43 12.86 18.32
C GLU A 7 11.94 14.10 19.07
N ARG A 8 10.74 14.58 18.74
CA ARG A 8 10.11 15.74 19.38
C ARG A 8 9.38 15.42 20.67
N ARG A 9 9.37 14.15 21.09
CA ARG A 9 8.67 13.66 22.30
C ARG A 9 7.18 14.01 22.31
N LEU A 10 6.55 14.04 21.13
CA LEU A 10 5.11 14.24 20.99
C LEU A 10 4.39 12.92 21.20
N SER A 11 3.34 12.94 22.04
CA SER A 11 2.52 11.75 22.34
C SER A 11 1.04 12.14 22.46
N GLY A 12 0.16 11.16 22.53
CA GLY A 12 -1.28 11.36 22.75
C GLY A 12 -1.91 12.30 21.72
N ARG A 13 -2.68 13.26 22.19
CA ARG A 13 -3.43 14.21 21.34
C ARG A 13 -2.54 15.08 20.46
N ASP A 14 -1.38 15.49 20.95
CA ASP A 14 -0.46 16.35 20.18
C ASP A 14 0.17 15.59 19.02
N ALA A 15 0.54 14.32 19.23
CA ALA A 15 1.02 13.45 18.17
C ALA A 15 -0.10 13.18 17.14
N GLY A 16 -1.34 12.97 17.60
CA GLY A 16 -2.52 12.82 16.74
C GLY A 16 -2.76 14.05 15.88
N LEU A 17 -2.76 15.25 16.47
CA LEU A 17 -2.93 16.50 15.75
C LEU A 17 -1.80 16.74 14.73
N ALA A 18 -0.54 16.56 15.13
CA ALA A 18 0.60 16.71 14.22
C ALA A 18 0.53 15.74 13.03
N THR A 19 0.07 14.51 13.29
CA THR A 19 -0.15 13.50 12.25
C THR A 19 -1.27 13.90 11.30
N GLU A 20 -2.41 14.37 11.84
CA GLU A 20 -3.53 14.83 11.04
C GLU A 20 -3.17 16.04 10.19
N LEU A 21 -2.51 17.04 10.76
CA LEU A 21 -2.06 18.22 10.02
C LEU A 21 -1.12 17.84 8.87
N ALA A 22 -0.17 16.92 9.10
CA ALA A 22 0.79 16.51 8.07
C ALA A 22 0.12 15.68 6.96
N TYR A 23 -0.52 14.57 7.32
CA TYR A 23 -1.10 13.67 6.31
C TYR A 23 -2.38 14.23 5.68
N GLY A 24 -3.21 14.93 6.45
CA GLY A 24 -4.42 15.58 5.95
C GLY A 24 -4.10 16.68 4.95
N THR A 25 -3.08 17.50 5.22
CA THR A 25 -2.61 18.51 4.26
C THR A 25 -2.11 17.86 2.97
N LEU A 26 -1.35 16.77 3.05
CA LEU A 26 -0.85 16.05 1.87
C LEU A 26 -1.98 15.39 1.07
N ARG A 27 -3.03 14.90 1.73
CA ARG A 27 -4.23 14.35 1.04
C ARG A 27 -4.99 15.43 0.28
N GLY A 28 -5.13 16.63 0.85
CA GLY A 28 -5.85 17.73 0.22
C GLY A 28 -5.01 18.65 -0.65
N LEU A 29 -3.70 18.38 -0.83
CA LEU A 29 -2.74 19.33 -1.39
C LEU A 29 -3.16 19.89 -2.74
N GLY A 30 -3.58 19.05 -3.70
CA GLY A 30 -3.99 19.51 -5.03
C GLY A 30 -5.22 20.41 -4.99
N THR A 31 -6.25 20.05 -4.22
CA THR A 31 -7.43 20.89 -4.01
C THR A 31 -7.07 22.21 -3.34
N TYR A 32 -6.17 22.16 -2.35
CA TYR A 32 -5.76 23.38 -1.63
C TYR A 32 -4.96 24.32 -2.53
N ASP A 33 -4.13 23.81 -3.42
CA ASP A 33 -3.38 24.63 -4.37
C ASP A 33 -4.31 25.38 -5.33
N GLU A 34 -5.37 24.73 -5.83
CA GLU A 34 -6.39 25.39 -6.67
C GLU A 34 -7.15 26.47 -5.87
N ILE A 35 -7.51 26.21 -4.61
CA ILE A 35 -8.16 27.21 -3.76
C ILE A 35 -7.21 28.36 -3.45
N ILE A 36 -5.93 28.09 -3.18
CA ILE A 36 -4.90 29.13 -2.95
C ILE A 36 -4.74 29.97 -4.22
N ALA A 37 -4.68 29.37 -5.40
CA ALA A 37 -4.61 30.07 -6.68
C ALA A 37 -5.81 31.04 -6.87
N ALA A 38 -7.03 30.58 -6.55
CA ALA A 38 -8.24 31.44 -6.63
C ALA A 38 -8.25 32.56 -5.57
N CYS A 39 -7.51 32.43 -4.48
CA CYS A 39 -7.40 33.42 -3.41
C CYS A 39 -6.21 34.38 -3.54
N SER A 40 -5.31 34.14 -4.50
CA SER A 40 -4.02 34.81 -4.61
C SER A 40 -3.82 35.39 -6.01
N ASP A 41 -3.03 36.45 -6.11
CA ASP A 41 -2.56 37.00 -7.39
C ASP A 41 -1.29 36.27 -7.90
N ARG A 42 -0.84 35.23 -7.20
CA ARG A 42 0.35 34.43 -7.52
C ARG A 42 -0.03 32.98 -7.66
N ALA A 43 0.43 32.32 -8.71
CA ALA A 43 0.32 30.89 -8.85
C ALA A 43 1.13 30.19 -7.73
N PRO A 44 0.64 29.07 -7.16
CA PRO A 44 1.29 28.35 -6.06
C PRO A 44 2.79 28.05 -6.33
N GLU A 45 3.15 27.72 -7.56
CA GLU A 45 4.53 27.39 -7.97
C GLU A 45 5.49 28.59 -7.88
N LYS A 46 4.94 29.82 -7.80
CA LYS A 46 5.70 31.05 -7.66
C LYS A 46 5.80 31.54 -6.21
N VAL A 47 5.18 30.83 -5.27
CA VAL A 47 5.25 31.10 -3.85
C VAL A 47 6.44 30.34 -3.25
N ASP A 48 7.20 31.01 -2.37
CA ASP A 48 8.32 30.38 -1.66
C ASP A 48 7.85 29.08 -0.95
N PRO A 49 8.52 27.94 -1.17
CA PRO A 49 8.05 26.62 -0.69
C PRO A 49 7.71 26.56 0.82
N PRO A 50 8.55 27.09 1.76
CA PRO A 50 8.17 27.10 3.19
C PRO A 50 6.93 27.93 3.49
N LEU A 51 6.69 29.02 2.74
CA LEU A 51 5.49 29.84 2.87
C LEU A 51 4.26 29.10 2.33
N LEU A 52 4.37 28.48 1.17
CA LEU A 52 3.30 27.70 0.56
C LEU A 52 2.89 26.53 1.45
N ASP A 53 3.84 25.80 2.00
CA ASP A 53 3.57 24.67 2.91
C ASP A 53 2.85 25.13 4.19
N ALA A 54 3.25 26.28 4.74
CA ALA A 54 2.55 26.85 5.89
C ALA A 54 1.11 27.28 5.54
N ILE A 55 0.90 27.89 4.35
CA ILE A 55 -0.44 28.26 3.87
C ILE A 55 -1.30 27.00 3.67
N ARG A 56 -0.78 25.93 3.05
CA ARG A 56 -1.48 24.65 2.88
C ARG A 56 -1.93 24.05 4.21
N LEU A 57 -1.06 24.10 5.24
CA LEU A 57 -1.42 23.69 6.61
C LEU A 57 -2.56 24.54 7.18
N GLY A 58 -2.55 25.84 6.94
CA GLY A 58 -3.63 26.75 7.35
C GLY A 58 -4.94 26.46 6.63
N VAL A 59 -4.88 26.21 5.32
CA VAL A 59 -6.05 25.83 4.50
C VAL A 59 -6.65 24.52 4.99
N HIS A 60 -5.82 23.49 5.27
CA HIS A 60 -6.29 22.24 5.85
C HIS A 60 -7.02 22.46 7.18
N GLN A 61 -6.45 23.26 8.07
CA GLN A 61 -7.10 23.59 9.35
C GLN A 61 -8.46 24.26 9.15
N LEU A 62 -8.55 25.21 8.22
CA LEU A 62 -9.77 25.96 7.92
C LEU A 62 -10.88 25.11 7.32
N LEU A 63 -10.52 24.18 6.41
CA LEU A 63 -11.50 23.48 5.58
C LEU A 63 -11.82 22.04 6.04
N LYS A 64 -10.95 21.42 6.82
CA LYS A 64 -11.06 19.98 7.16
C LYS A 64 -10.95 19.66 8.65
N THR A 65 -10.66 20.65 9.50
CA THR A 65 -10.56 20.42 10.94
C THR A 65 -11.63 21.19 11.72
N ARG A 66 -11.75 20.89 13.01
CA ARG A 66 -12.64 21.62 13.93
C ARG A 66 -11.95 22.82 14.60
N VAL A 67 -10.77 23.20 14.13
CA VAL A 67 -10.06 24.39 14.66
C VAL A 67 -10.85 25.66 14.29
N PRO A 68 -11.15 26.54 15.24
CA PRO A 68 -11.85 27.79 14.93
C PRO A 68 -11.07 28.60 13.89
N PRO A 69 -11.75 29.21 12.90
CA PRO A 69 -11.07 29.92 11.80
C PRO A 69 -10.08 31.00 12.27
N HIS A 70 -10.41 31.77 13.30
CA HIS A 70 -9.51 32.79 13.83
C HIS A 70 -8.22 32.18 14.42
N ALA A 71 -8.32 31.03 15.07
CA ALA A 71 -7.16 30.31 15.61
C ALA A 71 -6.30 29.70 14.48
N ALA A 72 -6.92 29.08 13.49
CA ALA A 72 -6.22 28.51 12.32
C ALA A 72 -5.44 29.60 11.57
N VAL A 73 -6.06 30.75 11.28
CA VAL A 73 -5.38 31.90 10.65
C VAL A 73 -4.28 32.44 11.55
N GLY A 74 -4.57 32.72 12.84
CA GLY A 74 -3.61 33.32 13.77
C GLY A 74 -2.35 32.49 13.94
N THR A 75 -2.50 31.19 14.27
CA THR A 75 -1.36 30.30 14.49
C THR A 75 -0.52 30.09 13.23
N THR A 76 -1.17 30.01 12.05
CA THR A 76 -0.46 29.90 10.78
C THR A 76 0.33 31.16 10.44
N VAL A 77 -0.26 32.34 10.63
CA VAL A 77 0.40 33.64 10.41
C VAL A 77 1.58 33.82 11.36
N ASP A 78 1.46 33.39 12.62
CA ASP A 78 2.55 33.46 13.59
C ASP A 78 3.68 32.48 13.23
N LEU A 79 3.35 31.27 12.75
CA LEU A 79 4.33 30.31 12.22
C LEU A 79 5.11 30.92 11.05
N VAL A 80 4.41 31.51 10.08
CA VAL A 80 5.04 32.17 8.93
C VAL A 80 5.91 33.35 9.36
N ARG A 81 5.43 34.18 10.30
CA ARG A 81 6.21 35.30 10.83
C ARG A 81 7.53 34.85 11.45
N LEU A 82 7.47 33.76 12.21
CA LEU A 82 8.63 33.19 12.91
C LEU A 82 9.62 32.52 11.96
N ARG A 83 9.13 31.82 10.94
CA ARG A 83 9.96 30.93 10.11
C ARG A 83 10.35 31.49 8.76
N VAL A 84 9.55 32.42 8.21
CA VAL A 84 9.73 32.97 6.87
C VAL A 84 9.94 34.50 6.93
N GLY A 85 9.13 35.21 7.72
CA GLY A 85 9.28 36.64 7.92
C GLY A 85 7.98 37.45 7.90
N ILE A 86 8.09 38.73 8.27
CA ILE A 86 6.95 39.63 8.45
C ILE A 86 6.20 39.90 7.14
N GLY A 87 6.92 40.10 6.02
CA GLY A 87 6.32 40.34 4.70
C GLY A 87 5.49 39.12 4.24
N ALA A 88 6.04 37.92 4.39
CA ALA A 88 5.38 36.65 4.09
C ALA A 88 4.15 36.42 4.96
N SER A 89 4.18 36.81 6.25
CA SER A 89 3.05 36.64 7.15
C SER A 89 1.84 37.51 6.78
N LYS A 90 2.06 38.70 6.21
CA LYS A 90 0.97 39.55 5.68
C LYS A 90 0.29 38.91 4.48
N TYR A 91 1.07 38.31 3.58
CA TYR A 91 0.55 37.58 2.42
C TYR A 91 -0.24 36.34 2.87
N ALA A 92 0.32 35.51 3.78
CA ALA A 92 -0.40 34.37 4.32
C ALA A 92 -1.74 34.76 4.96
N ASN A 93 -1.76 35.82 5.74
CA ASN A 93 -3.00 36.34 6.36
C ASN A 93 -4.04 36.73 5.31
N ALA A 94 -3.64 37.44 4.24
CA ALA A 94 -4.56 37.86 3.18
C ALA A 94 -5.17 36.64 2.46
N VAL A 95 -4.35 35.64 2.10
CA VAL A 95 -4.81 34.41 1.43
C VAL A 95 -5.74 33.61 2.36
N LEU A 96 -5.33 33.32 3.60
CA LEU A 96 -6.11 32.51 4.53
C LEU A 96 -7.44 33.15 4.92
N ARG A 97 -7.50 34.48 5.02
CA ARG A 97 -8.76 35.19 5.22
C ARG A 97 -9.73 35.03 4.04
N LYS A 98 -9.24 35.06 2.79
CA LYS A 98 -10.09 34.80 1.63
C LYS A 98 -10.55 33.32 1.64
N VAL A 99 -9.67 32.37 1.92
CA VAL A 99 -10.03 30.95 2.03
C VAL A 99 -11.13 30.75 3.07
N SER A 100 -11.05 31.39 4.23
CA SER A 100 -12.01 31.22 5.34
C SER A 100 -13.42 31.74 5.06
N THR A 101 -13.65 32.42 3.93
CA THR A 101 -14.98 32.96 3.57
C THR A 101 -15.95 31.89 3.06
N ARG A 102 -15.48 30.70 2.74
CA ARG A 102 -16.28 29.60 2.18
C ARG A 102 -15.87 28.26 2.78
N SER A 103 -16.81 27.32 2.85
CA SER A 103 -16.50 25.92 3.15
C SER A 103 -15.86 25.23 1.95
N LEU A 104 -15.33 24.02 2.17
CA LEU A 104 -14.77 23.23 1.06
C LEU A 104 -15.83 22.94 -0.02
N GLU A 105 -17.04 22.57 0.38
CA GLU A 105 -18.16 22.29 -0.52
C GLU A 105 -18.55 23.51 -1.38
N GLN A 106 -18.34 24.72 -0.85
CA GLN A 106 -18.56 25.96 -1.59
C GLN A 106 -17.38 26.35 -2.49
N TRP A 107 -16.16 25.89 -2.16
CA TRP A 107 -14.98 26.13 -2.98
C TRP A 107 -14.91 25.19 -4.19
N LEU A 108 -15.25 23.92 -4.03
CA LEU A 108 -15.11 22.90 -5.10
C LEU A 108 -15.77 23.30 -6.42
N PRO A 109 -17.02 23.80 -6.47
CA PRO A 109 -17.64 24.23 -7.74
C PRO A 109 -16.96 25.45 -8.39
N ILE A 110 -16.13 26.18 -7.64
CA ILE A 110 -15.44 27.38 -8.15
C ILE A 110 -14.09 26.99 -8.77
N VAL A 111 -13.40 25.98 -8.18
CA VAL A 111 -12.02 25.66 -8.54
C VAL A 111 -11.89 24.39 -9.40
N ALA A 112 -12.87 23.48 -9.32
CA ALA A 112 -12.87 22.29 -10.15
C ALA A 112 -13.38 22.58 -11.56
N PRO A 113 -12.79 22.00 -12.62
CA PRO A 113 -13.33 22.05 -13.98
C PRO A 113 -14.76 21.51 -14.06
N ASP A 114 -15.50 21.92 -15.09
CA ASP A 114 -16.81 21.33 -15.38
C ASP A 114 -16.65 19.82 -15.66
N PRO A 115 -17.36 18.93 -14.93
CA PRO A 115 -17.25 17.48 -15.16
C PRO A 115 -17.71 17.05 -16.55
N ALA A 116 -18.57 17.81 -17.23
CA ALA A 116 -19.00 17.50 -18.58
C ALA A 116 -17.90 17.79 -19.63
N GLU A 117 -17.05 18.78 -19.37
CA GLU A 117 -15.96 19.17 -20.28
C GLU A 117 -14.64 18.45 -19.96
N ASP A 118 -14.32 18.33 -18.67
CA ASP A 118 -13.07 17.73 -18.19
C ASP A 118 -13.30 16.85 -16.96
N PRO A 119 -13.87 15.66 -17.11
CA PRO A 119 -14.17 14.76 -15.98
C PRO A 119 -12.93 14.33 -15.20
N ILE A 120 -11.78 14.14 -15.89
CA ILE A 120 -10.49 13.78 -15.22
C ILE A 120 -9.97 14.94 -14.38
N GLY A 121 -10.01 16.16 -14.91
CA GLY A 121 -9.62 17.35 -14.17
C GLY A 121 -10.55 17.63 -13.00
N HIS A 122 -11.85 17.44 -13.17
CA HIS A 122 -12.83 17.56 -12.11
C HIS A 122 -12.49 16.64 -10.94
N LEU A 123 -12.30 15.35 -11.20
CA LEU A 123 -11.95 14.37 -10.18
C LEU A 123 -10.55 14.61 -9.58
N ALA A 124 -9.60 15.06 -10.38
CA ALA A 124 -8.26 15.41 -9.90
C ALA A 124 -8.30 16.51 -8.84
N VAL A 125 -9.13 17.56 -9.06
CA VAL A 125 -9.28 18.66 -8.10
C VAL A 125 -10.16 18.27 -6.92
N THR A 126 -11.30 17.65 -7.15
CA THR A 126 -12.27 17.31 -6.09
C THR A 126 -11.73 16.28 -5.11
N HIS A 127 -10.92 15.33 -5.59
CA HIS A 127 -10.30 14.28 -4.76
C HIS A 127 -8.80 14.51 -4.50
N SER A 128 -8.22 15.62 -4.97
CA SER A 128 -6.81 15.95 -4.69
C SER A 128 -5.81 14.88 -5.17
N HIS A 129 -5.87 14.55 -6.47
CA HIS A 129 -4.93 13.64 -7.12
C HIS A 129 -4.33 14.28 -8.38
N PRO A 130 -3.07 14.01 -8.71
CA PRO A 130 -2.52 14.36 -10.02
C PRO A 130 -3.34 13.73 -11.16
N ARG A 131 -3.58 14.45 -12.23
CA ARG A 131 -4.37 13.99 -13.39
C ARG A 131 -3.90 12.64 -13.94
N TRP A 132 -2.59 12.42 -14.02
CA TRP A 132 -2.04 11.16 -14.53
C TRP A 132 -2.40 9.96 -13.63
N ILE A 133 -2.50 10.15 -12.30
CA ILE A 133 -2.95 9.11 -11.38
C ILE A 133 -4.43 8.81 -11.60
N VAL A 134 -5.25 9.85 -11.74
CA VAL A 134 -6.69 9.68 -12.04
C VAL A 134 -6.88 8.90 -13.36
N THR A 135 -6.10 9.23 -14.39
CA THR A 135 -6.13 8.50 -15.67
C THR A 135 -5.72 7.03 -15.50
N ALA A 136 -4.63 6.78 -14.78
CA ALA A 136 -4.13 5.43 -14.54
C ALA A 136 -5.13 4.56 -13.73
N LEU A 137 -5.77 5.16 -12.73
CA LEU A 137 -6.78 4.48 -11.92
C LEU A 137 -8.08 4.25 -12.72
N ARG A 138 -8.50 5.20 -13.56
CA ARG A 138 -9.63 5.00 -14.48
C ARG A 138 -9.42 3.78 -15.37
N ASP A 139 -8.26 3.67 -15.98
CA ASP A 139 -7.95 2.55 -16.87
C ASP A 139 -7.94 1.22 -16.09
N ALA A 140 -7.49 1.24 -14.84
CA ALA A 140 -7.45 0.07 -13.97
C ALA A 140 -8.83 -0.40 -13.48
N VAL A 141 -9.80 0.51 -13.31
CA VAL A 141 -11.21 0.15 -12.98
C VAL A 141 -12.09 -0.06 -14.22
N GLY A 142 -11.50 -0.16 -15.42
CA GLY A 142 -12.25 -0.42 -16.65
C GLY A 142 -13.03 0.76 -17.22
N GLY A 143 -12.69 1.98 -16.82
CA GLY A 143 -13.28 3.22 -17.34
C GLY A 143 -14.54 3.70 -16.62
N ASP A 144 -15.00 3.02 -15.58
CA ASP A 144 -16.16 3.42 -14.78
C ASP A 144 -15.83 4.65 -13.92
N PHE A 145 -16.53 5.76 -14.17
CA PHE A 145 -16.28 7.02 -13.47
C PHE A 145 -16.83 7.05 -12.05
N ASP A 146 -17.93 6.36 -11.76
CA ASP A 146 -18.50 6.31 -10.42
C ASP A 146 -17.62 5.45 -9.51
N GLU A 147 -17.15 4.33 -10.02
CA GLU A 147 -16.20 3.49 -9.31
C GLU A 147 -14.85 4.19 -9.10
N MET A 148 -14.38 4.92 -10.10
CA MET A 148 -13.18 5.73 -9.96
C MET A 148 -13.33 6.80 -8.89
N ALA A 149 -14.47 7.51 -8.85
CA ALA A 149 -14.74 8.51 -7.81
C ALA A 149 -14.74 7.88 -6.41
N ALA A 150 -15.36 6.70 -6.26
CA ALA A 150 -15.34 5.94 -5.00
C ALA A 150 -13.91 5.54 -4.59
N LEU A 151 -13.08 5.09 -5.54
CA LEU A 151 -11.68 4.75 -5.29
C LEU A 151 -10.86 5.97 -4.83
N LEU A 152 -10.99 7.11 -5.53
CA LEU A 152 -10.29 8.34 -5.19
C LEU A 152 -10.75 8.91 -3.83
N ALA A 153 -12.03 8.74 -3.48
CA ALA A 153 -12.54 9.08 -2.17
C ALA A 153 -11.93 8.20 -1.07
N ALA A 154 -11.88 6.88 -1.28
CA ALA A 154 -11.29 5.92 -0.34
C ALA A 154 -9.79 6.17 -0.12
N ASP A 155 -9.06 6.64 -1.14
CA ASP A 155 -7.66 7.04 -0.99
C ASP A 155 -7.47 8.25 -0.07
N ASN A 156 -8.52 9.03 0.17
CA ASN A 156 -8.51 10.17 1.10
C ASN A 156 -8.94 9.80 2.52
N GLU A 157 -9.44 8.58 2.72
CA GLU A 157 -9.80 8.10 4.05
C GLU A 157 -8.55 7.75 4.88
N ARG A 158 -8.70 7.85 6.20
CA ARG A 158 -7.67 7.38 7.12
C ARG A 158 -7.70 5.85 7.15
N PRO A 159 -6.59 5.17 6.77
CA PRO A 159 -6.55 3.71 6.79
C PRO A 159 -6.63 3.19 8.23
N ARG A 160 -7.33 2.08 8.43
CA ARG A 160 -7.27 1.35 9.69
C ARG A 160 -5.86 0.83 9.95
N VAL A 161 -5.45 0.81 11.20
CA VAL A 161 -4.21 0.15 11.60
C VAL A 161 -4.50 -1.34 11.68
N THR A 162 -3.92 -2.11 10.78
CA THR A 162 -4.08 -3.56 10.75
C THR A 162 -2.83 -4.22 11.31
N LEU A 163 -3.02 -5.09 12.27
CA LEU A 163 -1.98 -5.93 12.86
C LEU A 163 -1.98 -7.29 12.19
N VAL A 164 -0.83 -7.94 12.17
CA VAL A 164 -0.66 -9.33 11.75
C VAL A 164 -0.09 -10.15 12.91
N ALA A 165 -0.80 -11.18 13.32
CA ALA A 165 -0.25 -12.24 14.14
C ALA A 165 0.63 -13.16 13.28
N ARG A 166 1.72 -13.65 13.85
CA ARG A 166 2.66 -14.56 13.17
C ARG A 166 2.60 -15.94 13.79
N PRO A 167 2.25 -16.99 13.02
CA PRO A 167 2.22 -18.37 13.51
C PRO A 167 3.44 -18.74 14.35
N GLY A 168 3.24 -19.45 15.45
CA GLY A 168 4.30 -19.84 16.39
C GLY A 168 4.94 -18.70 17.20
N ARG A 169 4.47 -17.43 17.01
CA ARG A 169 5.03 -16.25 17.73
C ARG A 169 3.98 -15.45 18.46
N SER A 170 2.79 -15.30 17.87
CA SER A 170 1.62 -14.62 18.43
C SER A 170 0.37 -15.17 17.78
N SER A 171 -0.78 -14.97 18.39
CA SER A 171 -2.09 -15.36 17.86
C SER A 171 -3.01 -14.15 17.71
N VAL A 172 -4.09 -14.31 16.94
CA VAL A 172 -5.11 -13.27 16.81
C VAL A 172 -5.83 -13.04 18.14
N GLU A 173 -6.05 -14.10 18.93
CA GLU A 173 -6.66 -14.02 20.26
C GLU A 173 -5.82 -13.14 21.20
N GLU A 174 -4.48 -13.23 21.14
CA GLU A 174 -3.60 -12.34 21.90
C GLU A 174 -3.77 -10.88 21.47
N LEU A 175 -3.91 -10.61 20.17
CA LEU A 175 -4.15 -9.25 19.66
C LEU A 175 -5.52 -8.72 20.09
N LEU A 176 -6.57 -9.56 20.03
CA LEU A 176 -7.92 -9.20 20.48
C LEU A 176 -7.93 -8.90 21.98
N ALA A 177 -7.22 -9.72 22.79
CA ALA A 177 -7.08 -9.47 24.22
C ALA A 177 -6.34 -8.16 24.54
N SER A 178 -5.56 -7.63 23.59
CA SER A 178 -4.88 -6.34 23.69
C SER A 178 -5.74 -5.14 23.25
N GLY A 179 -7.05 -5.35 22.97
CA GLY A 179 -7.99 -4.32 22.55
C GLY A 179 -8.11 -4.12 21.04
N ALA A 180 -7.55 -5.04 20.23
CA ALA A 180 -7.81 -5.08 18.80
C ALA A 180 -9.18 -5.70 18.51
N GLU A 181 -9.71 -5.45 17.31
CA GLU A 181 -10.99 -5.99 16.81
C GLU A 181 -10.72 -7.02 15.70
N PRO A 182 -11.65 -7.96 15.46
CA PRO A 182 -11.53 -8.91 14.36
C PRO A 182 -11.38 -8.20 13.01
N ALA A 183 -10.47 -8.69 12.19
CA ALA A 183 -10.34 -8.23 10.81
C ALA A 183 -11.32 -8.95 9.88
N GLN A 184 -11.42 -8.48 8.64
CA GLN A 184 -12.49 -8.90 7.73
C GLN A 184 -12.12 -10.17 6.95
N TYR A 185 -10.86 -10.33 6.54
CA TYR A 185 -10.45 -11.35 5.58
C TYR A 185 -9.33 -12.26 6.08
N SER A 186 -8.20 -11.68 6.48
CA SER A 186 -7.04 -12.49 6.85
C SER A 186 -7.23 -13.14 8.21
N PRO A 187 -7.05 -14.47 8.32
CA PRO A 187 -7.15 -15.17 9.59
C PRO A 187 -6.05 -14.81 10.59
N TYR A 188 -5.03 -14.07 10.15
CA TYR A 188 -3.94 -13.56 10.98
C TYR A 188 -4.08 -12.08 11.32
N ALA A 189 -5.13 -11.41 10.80
CA ALA A 189 -5.31 -9.99 10.99
C ALA A 189 -6.16 -9.63 12.20
N ALA A 190 -5.84 -8.48 12.80
CA ALA A 190 -6.70 -7.78 13.75
C ALA A 190 -6.61 -6.27 13.52
N TYR A 191 -7.72 -5.53 13.66
CA TYR A 191 -7.73 -4.08 13.56
C TYR A 191 -7.47 -3.44 14.90
N LEU A 192 -6.53 -2.49 14.95
CA LEU A 192 -6.35 -1.64 16.11
C LEU A 192 -7.16 -0.35 15.91
N PRO A 193 -8.29 -0.17 16.61
CA PRO A 193 -9.20 0.96 16.37
C PRO A 193 -8.56 2.29 16.77
N GLU A 194 -7.83 2.30 17.90
CA GLU A 194 -7.17 3.47 18.45
C GLU A 194 -5.83 3.11 19.10
N GLY A 195 -4.98 4.12 19.29
CA GLY A 195 -3.73 3.99 20.05
C GLY A 195 -2.48 3.83 19.17
N ASP A 196 -1.37 3.64 19.85
CA ASP A 196 -0.07 3.38 19.22
C ASP A 196 0.12 1.87 19.06
N PRO A 197 0.31 1.35 17.84
CA PRO A 197 0.62 -0.06 17.64
C PRO A 197 1.83 -0.55 18.45
N GLY A 198 2.78 0.34 18.72
CA GLY A 198 3.95 0.03 19.56
C GLY A 198 3.63 -0.21 21.03
N ALA A 199 2.42 0.13 21.50
CA ALA A 199 1.95 -0.17 22.85
C ALA A 199 1.39 -1.60 22.97
N VAL A 200 1.06 -2.26 21.85
CA VAL A 200 0.65 -3.67 21.83
C VAL A 200 1.87 -4.54 22.07
N LEU A 201 1.86 -5.32 23.17
CA LEU A 201 3.04 -6.08 23.64
C LEU A 201 3.62 -6.99 22.55
N ALA A 202 2.78 -7.73 21.86
CA ALA A 202 3.21 -8.62 20.76
C ALA A 202 3.91 -7.85 19.62
N VAL A 203 3.51 -6.60 19.35
CA VAL A 203 4.16 -5.73 18.36
C VAL A 203 5.47 -5.17 18.89
N ALA A 204 5.49 -4.70 20.14
CA ALA A 204 6.70 -4.19 20.80
C ALA A 204 7.82 -5.25 20.86
N GLU A 205 7.46 -6.52 21.06
CA GLU A 205 8.35 -7.67 21.09
C GLU A 205 8.65 -8.26 19.69
N SER A 206 8.14 -7.66 18.61
CA SER A 206 8.30 -8.12 17.23
C SER A 206 7.73 -9.54 16.98
N ARG A 207 6.81 -10.01 17.80
CA ARG A 207 6.05 -11.26 17.59
C ARG A 207 4.89 -11.05 16.63
N ALA A 208 4.25 -9.89 16.67
CA ALA A 208 3.28 -9.38 15.71
C ALA A 208 3.86 -8.14 15.00
N ALA A 209 3.15 -7.62 14.00
CA ALA A 209 3.56 -6.41 13.29
C ALA A 209 2.34 -5.62 12.75
N VAL A 210 2.59 -4.39 12.28
CA VAL A 210 1.63 -3.64 11.47
C VAL A 210 1.79 -4.07 10.01
N GLN A 211 0.73 -4.60 9.42
CA GLN A 211 0.72 -5.03 8.01
C GLN A 211 -0.70 -4.95 7.46
N ASP A 212 -0.86 -4.34 6.28
CA ASP A 212 -2.14 -4.31 5.58
C ASP A 212 -2.67 -5.71 5.28
N GLU A 213 -4.00 -5.87 5.33
CA GLU A 213 -4.65 -7.16 5.19
C GLU A 213 -4.44 -7.78 3.81
N ALA A 214 -4.51 -6.98 2.71
CA ALA A 214 -4.21 -7.47 1.37
C ALA A 214 -2.76 -7.96 1.24
N SER A 215 -1.81 -7.32 1.93
CA SER A 215 -0.42 -7.80 1.97
C SER A 215 -0.25 -9.13 2.70
N GLN A 216 -1.11 -9.45 3.68
CA GLN A 216 -1.16 -10.76 4.33
C GLN A 216 -1.77 -11.80 3.41
N LEU A 217 -2.87 -11.45 2.73
CA LEU A 217 -3.59 -12.33 1.81
C LEU A 217 -2.73 -12.74 0.60
N VAL A 218 -1.86 -11.87 0.10
CA VAL A 218 -0.87 -12.21 -0.94
C VAL A 218 0.07 -13.33 -0.48
N VAL A 219 0.53 -13.29 0.77
CA VAL A 219 1.35 -14.37 1.35
C VAL A 219 0.54 -15.65 1.47
N LEU A 220 -0.68 -15.57 1.99
CA LEU A 220 -1.56 -16.72 2.17
C LEU A 220 -1.90 -17.37 0.83
N ALA A 221 -2.20 -16.60 -0.20
CA ALA A 221 -2.48 -17.14 -1.52
C ALA A 221 -1.30 -17.99 -2.05
N LEU A 222 -0.05 -17.50 -1.90
CA LEU A 222 1.12 -18.27 -2.30
C LEU A 222 1.26 -19.58 -1.51
N THR A 223 1.06 -19.55 -0.19
CA THR A 223 1.25 -20.72 0.66
C THR A 223 0.16 -21.77 0.51
N ARG A 224 -1.01 -21.39 0.03
CA ARG A 224 -2.17 -22.25 -0.21
C ARG A 224 -2.15 -22.97 -1.56
N VAL A 225 -1.29 -22.58 -2.51
CA VAL A 225 -1.15 -23.31 -3.78
C VAL A 225 -0.57 -24.69 -3.50
N PRO A 226 -1.20 -25.80 -3.93
CA PRO A 226 -0.59 -27.12 -3.83
C PRO A 226 0.68 -27.19 -4.70
N VAL A 227 1.75 -27.72 -4.10
CA VAL A 227 3.02 -27.99 -4.79
C VAL A 227 3.31 -29.48 -4.69
N GLU A 228 3.56 -30.12 -5.81
CA GLU A 228 3.89 -31.55 -5.85
C GLU A 228 5.33 -31.80 -5.41
N GLY A 229 5.54 -32.84 -4.64
CA GLY A 229 6.86 -33.22 -4.13
C GLY A 229 7.35 -32.39 -2.95
N ALA A 230 8.63 -32.05 -2.94
CA ALA A 230 9.22 -31.27 -1.84
C ALA A 230 8.69 -29.82 -1.83
N ASP A 231 8.39 -29.33 -0.64
CA ASP A 231 7.97 -27.95 -0.40
C ASP A 231 8.73 -27.40 0.83
N SER A 232 10.03 -27.32 0.71
CA SER A 232 10.94 -27.07 1.84
C SER A 232 11.88 -25.87 1.63
N ARG A 233 11.92 -25.30 0.43
CA ARG A 233 12.82 -24.19 0.08
C ARG A 233 12.01 -23.04 -0.55
N TRP A 234 11.85 -21.98 0.18
CA TRP A 234 11.10 -20.82 -0.22
C TRP A 234 12.00 -19.60 -0.42
N LEU A 235 11.63 -18.70 -1.29
CA LEU A 235 12.35 -17.46 -1.58
C LEU A 235 11.39 -16.27 -1.52
N ASP A 236 11.80 -15.22 -0.82
CA ASP A 236 11.24 -13.86 -0.99
C ASP A 236 12.30 -13.02 -1.73
N LEU A 237 12.08 -12.73 -3.02
CA LEU A 237 13.06 -12.10 -3.90
C LEU A 237 13.21 -10.59 -3.67
N CYS A 238 12.19 -9.93 -3.08
CA CYS A 238 12.15 -8.49 -2.82
C CYS A 238 11.69 -8.22 -1.39
N ALA A 239 12.34 -8.84 -0.40
CA ALA A 239 11.85 -9.01 0.96
C ALA A 239 11.69 -7.71 1.78
N GLY A 240 12.37 -6.63 1.42
CA GLY A 240 12.39 -5.39 2.22
C GLY A 240 11.09 -4.60 2.20
N PRO A 241 10.68 -4.02 3.31
CA PRO A 241 11.36 -3.96 4.61
C PRO A 241 11.06 -5.13 5.58
N GLY A 242 10.44 -6.25 5.14
CA GLY A 242 10.23 -7.43 5.97
C GLY A 242 8.78 -7.75 6.34
N GLY A 243 7.80 -6.96 5.90
CA GLY A 243 6.39 -7.20 6.25
C GLY A 243 5.90 -8.56 5.78
N LYS A 244 5.93 -8.81 4.47
CA LYS A 244 5.55 -10.08 3.85
C LYS A 244 6.52 -11.20 4.23
N ALA A 245 7.84 -10.93 4.17
CA ALA A 245 8.88 -11.87 4.58
C ALA A 245 8.67 -12.42 6.00
N GLY A 246 8.27 -11.58 6.96
CA GLY A 246 8.05 -11.99 8.35
C GLY A 246 6.86 -12.92 8.55
N LEU A 247 5.77 -12.73 7.78
CA LEU A 247 4.64 -13.66 7.79
C LEU A 247 5.00 -14.95 7.04
N LEU A 248 5.65 -14.83 5.88
CA LEU A 248 6.10 -15.97 5.08
C LEU A 248 7.08 -16.87 5.86
N ASP A 249 8.03 -16.27 6.60
CA ASP A 249 8.97 -16.97 7.48
C ASP A 249 8.25 -17.71 8.63
N ALA A 250 7.25 -17.08 9.22
CA ALA A 250 6.47 -17.71 10.29
C ALA A 250 5.67 -18.92 9.76
N ILE A 251 4.99 -18.78 8.61
CA ILE A 251 4.26 -19.89 7.99
C ILE A 251 5.23 -20.97 7.48
N ALA A 252 6.35 -20.61 6.86
CA ALA A 252 7.36 -21.57 6.41
C ALA A 252 7.85 -22.46 7.54
N THR A 253 8.05 -21.87 8.73
CA THR A 253 8.59 -22.57 9.89
C THR A 253 7.53 -23.39 10.64
N HIS A 254 6.37 -22.77 10.92
CA HIS A 254 5.36 -23.31 11.85
C HIS A 254 4.14 -23.91 11.15
N GLY A 255 3.99 -23.66 9.84
CA GLY A 255 2.81 -24.04 9.08
C GLY A 255 1.71 -22.99 9.13
N ASP A 256 0.64 -23.24 8.37
CA ASP A 256 -0.59 -22.47 8.45
C ASP A 256 -1.50 -23.08 9.51
N GLU A 257 -1.49 -22.49 10.72
CA GLU A 257 -2.27 -22.94 11.87
C GLU A 257 -3.78 -22.81 11.67
N THR A 258 -4.22 -22.07 10.65
CA THR A 258 -5.64 -21.83 10.41
C THR A 258 -6.38 -23.02 9.82
N GLY A 259 -5.67 -23.99 9.26
CA GLY A 259 -6.13 -25.35 8.90
C GLY A 259 -7.39 -25.46 8.04
N ARG A 260 -7.96 -24.33 7.63
CA ARG A 260 -9.25 -24.26 6.94
C ARG A 260 -9.21 -23.25 5.80
N VAL A 261 -8.93 -23.72 4.60
CA VAL A 261 -9.37 -22.99 3.42
C VAL A 261 -10.57 -23.73 2.83
N PRO A 262 -11.80 -23.21 2.98
CA PRO A 262 -12.93 -23.72 2.20
C PRO A 262 -12.67 -23.36 0.74
N VAL A 263 -12.40 -24.35 -0.11
CA VAL A 263 -12.42 -24.15 -1.56
C VAL A 263 -13.88 -24.02 -1.97
N ARG A 264 -14.31 -22.88 -2.46
CA ARG A 264 -15.50 -22.80 -3.29
C ARG A 264 -15.19 -23.53 -4.61
N ALA A 265 -15.76 -24.69 -4.77
CA ALA A 265 -15.76 -25.39 -6.05
C ALA A 265 -16.60 -24.59 -7.05
N SER A 266 -15.96 -23.83 -7.92
CA SER A 266 -16.57 -23.24 -9.09
C SER A 266 -16.02 -23.94 -10.33
N GLY A 267 -16.81 -24.86 -10.92
CA GLY A 267 -16.56 -25.43 -12.24
C GLY A 267 -15.97 -26.84 -12.27
N GLU A 268 -16.36 -27.60 -13.27
CA GLU A 268 -16.19 -29.05 -13.53
C GLU A 268 -14.76 -29.60 -13.68
N HIS A 269 -13.74 -29.04 -13.05
CA HIS A 269 -12.37 -29.55 -13.06
C HIS A 269 -11.81 -29.70 -11.63
N ALA A 270 -12.64 -30.12 -10.69
CA ALA A 270 -12.21 -30.48 -9.35
C ALA A 270 -11.55 -31.87 -9.34
N GLY A 271 -10.29 -31.92 -9.67
CA GLY A 271 -9.41 -33.01 -9.21
C GLY A 271 -9.39 -32.96 -7.67
N SER A 272 -9.65 -34.08 -7.03
CA SER A 272 -10.03 -34.31 -5.63
C SER A 272 -8.99 -33.94 -4.54
N SER A 273 -8.27 -32.84 -4.63
CA SER A 273 -7.43 -32.38 -3.53
C SER A 273 -7.75 -30.90 -3.22
N GLY A 274 -8.56 -30.69 -2.18
CA GLY A 274 -8.74 -29.37 -1.57
C GLY A 274 -7.40 -28.78 -1.13
N PRO A 275 -7.31 -27.48 -0.87
CA PRO A 275 -6.07 -26.84 -0.43
C PRO A 275 -5.59 -27.53 0.83
N VAL A 276 -4.38 -28.03 0.76
CA VAL A 276 -3.69 -28.66 1.90
C VAL A 276 -3.02 -27.55 2.67
N ALA A 277 -3.37 -27.41 3.94
CA ALA A 277 -2.63 -26.53 4.85
C ALA A 277 -1.17 -26.97 4.90
N PHE A 278 -0.24 -26.03 4.69
CA PHE A 278 1.18 -26.31 4.81
C PHE A 278 1.55 -26.61 6.26
N SER A 279 2.18 -27.74 6.51
CA SER A 279 2.46 -28.24 7.87
C SER A 279 3.70 -27.63 8.55
N GLY A 280 4.39 -26.72 7.86
CA GLY A 280 5.65 -26.13 8.36
C GLY A 280 6.90 -26.93 7.96
N GLY A 281 8.07 -26.43 8.38
CA GLY A 281 9.36 -27.06 8.15
C GLY A 281 10.10 -26.65 6.88
N ALA A 282 9.65 -25.59 6.19
CA ALA A 282 10.38 -24.99 5.09
C ALA A 282 11.41 -23.96 5.57
N ASN A 283 12.45 -23.76 4.76
CA ASN A 283 13.47 -22.74 4.95
C ASN A 283 13.23 -21.58 3.98
N LEU A 284 13.14 -20.37 4.52
CA LEU A 284 13.02 -19.15 3.72
C LEU A 284 14.38 -18.50 3.49
N LEU A 285 14.70 -18.21 2.24
CA LEU A 285 15.72 -17.25 1.85
C LEU A 285 15.04 -15.92 1.53
N ALA A 286 15.43 -14.85 2.21
CA ALA A 286 14.93 -13.50 1.98
C ALA A 286 16.03 -12.65 1.33
N ALA A 287 15.79 -12.18 0.10
CA ALA A 287 16.71 -11.40 -0.69
C ALA A 287 16.28 -9.93 -0.76
N GLU A 288 17.21 -9.03 -0.59
CA GLU A 288 16.97 -7.58 -0.68
C GLU A 288 18.21 -6.89 -1.27
N LEU A 289 17.99 -5.97 -2.22
CA LEU A 289 19.06 -5.23 -2.89
C LEU A 289 19.83 -4.31 -1.94
N GLN A 290 19.12 -3.66 -1.02
CA GLN A 290 19.69 -2.61 -0.17
C GLN A 290 20.04 -3.14 1.22
N TYR A 291 21.30 -3.09 1.60
CA TYR A 291 21.80 -3.60 2.89
C TYR A 291 21.02 -3.07 4.10
N HIS A 292 20.71 -1.76 4.14
CA HIS A 292 19.97 -1.20 5.27
C HIS A 292 18.54 -1.74 5.37
N ARG A 293 17.90 -2.12 4.24
CA ARG A 293 16.59 -2.76 4.23
C ARG A 293 16.70 -4.26 4.56
N ALA A 294 17.73 -4.93 4.09
CA ALA A 294 18.03 -6.31 4.47
C ALA A 294 18.18 -6.46 5.99
N ARG A 295 18.79 -5.47 6.67
CA ARG A 295 18.83 -5.44 8.14
C ARG A 295 17.44 -5.37 8.77
N LEU A 296 16.49 -4.64 8.18
CA LEU A 296 15.10 -4.61 8.67
C LEU A 296 14.41 -5.96 8.47
N VAL A 297 14.65 -6.62 7.33
CA VAL A 297 14.14 -7.99 7.07
C VAL A 297 14.67 -8.93 8.15
N TRP A 298 15.97 -8.90 8.44
CA TRP A 298 16.58 -9.73 9.46
C TRP A 298 15.98 -9.51 10.86
N GLN A 299 15.64 -8.26 11.20
CA GLN A 299 14.96 -7.95 12.47
C GLN A 299 13.51 -8.48 12.52
N THR A 300 12.88 -8.63 11.36
CA THR A 300 11.47 -9.00 11.23
C THR A 300 11.28 -10.51 11.14
N THR A 301 12.20 -11.20 10.46
CA THR A 301 12.26 -12.66 10.35
C THR A 301 13.03 -13.25 11.53
N ARG A 302 12.82 -14.52 11.85
CA ARG A 302 13.53 -15.23 12.96
C ARG A 302 14.33 -16.42 12.45
N ASN A 303 13.82 -17.10 11.41
CA ASN A 303 14.39 -18.33 10.90
C ASN A 303 14.89 -18.18 9.44
N ALA A 304 14.49 -17.12 8.74
CA ALA A 304 14.93 -16.87 7.37
C ALA A 304 16.43 -16.55 7.31
N SER A 305 17.08 -17.10 6.29
CA SER A 305 18.39 -16.62 5.85
C SER A 305 18.20 -15.31 5.05
N VAL A 306 18.88 -14.24 5.44
CA VAL A 306 18.75 -12.94 4.78
C VAL A 306 20.03 -12.61 4.01
N VAL A 307 19.90 -12.28 2.73
CA VAL A 307 21.03 -11.94 1.86
C VAL A 307 20.82 -10.60 1.18
N THR A 308 21.90 -9.87 0.98
CA THR A 308 21.88 -8.66 0.15
C THR A 308 22.36 -9.03 -1.25
N VAL A 309 21.44 -8.97 -2.22
CA VAL A 309 21.68 -9.38 -3.60
C VAL A 309 20.75 -8.65 -4.56
N ASP A 310 21.19 -8.48 -5.80
CA ASP A 310 20.34 -8.04 -6.89
C ASP A 310 19.43 -9.20 -7.32
N GLY A 311 18.14 -9.08 -7.14
CA GLY A 311 17.15 -10.09 -7.52
C GLY A 311 17.10 -10.36 -9.02
N THR A 312 17.58 -9.45 -9.88
CA THR A 312 17.67 -9.66 -11.33
C THR A 312 18.90 -10.49 -11.75
N ALA A 313 19.88 -10.62 -10.84
CA ALA A 313 21.11 -11.39 -11.05
C ALA A 313 21.38 -12.29 -9.82
N PRO A 314 20.55 -13.33 -9.60
CA PRO A 314 20.57 -14.11 -8.36
C PRO A 314 21.85 -14.93 -8.21
N ALA A 315 22.31 -15.10 -6.96
CA ALA A 315 23.51 -15.84 -6.59
C ALA A 315 23.27 -17.33 -6.32
N TRP A 316 22.08 -17.86 -6.63
CA TRP A 316 21.71 -19.28 -6.48
C TRP A 316 21.50 -19.95 -7.84
N ARG A 317 21.45 -21.27 -7.81
CA ARG A 317 21.22 -22.07 -9.02
C ARG A 317 19.76 -21.98 -9.47
N PRO A 318 19.47 -21.99 -10.78
CA PRO A 318 18.11 -22.12 -11.28
C PRO A 318 17.39 -23.35 -10.70
N GLY A 319 16.08 -23.28 -10.52
CA GLY A 319 15.28 -24.37 -9.99
C GLY A 319 15.56 -24.74 -8.54
N SER A 320 16.10 -23.82 -7.73
CA SER A 320 16.47 -24.10 -6.34
C SER A 320 15.31 -24.02 -5.33
N PHE A 321 14.17 -23.42 -5.70
CA PHE A 321 13.08 -23.14 -4.78
C PHE A 321 11.77 -23.80 -5.20
N ASP A 322 10.94 -24.10 -4.22
CA ASP A 322 9.60 -24.66 -4.42
C ASP A 322 8.56 -23.55 -4.54
N ARG A 323 8.72 -22.46 -3.76
CA ARG A 323 7.88 -21.25 -3.79
C ARG A 323 8.73 -19.99 -3.86
N VAL A 324 8.30 -19.03 -4.67
CA VAL A 324 8.96 -17.73 -4.79
C VAL A 324 7.93 -16.61 -4.66
N MET A 325 8.20 -15.66 -3.76
CA MET A 325 7.47 -14.40 -3.64
C MET A 325 8.25 -13.29 -4.35
N VAL A 326 7.54 -12.49 -5.15
CA VAL A 326 8.05 -11.25 -5.75
C VAL A 326 7.10 -10.12 -5.41
N ASP A 327 7.34 -9.43 -4.28
CA ASP A 327 6.68 -8.15 -3.98
C ASP A 327 7.44 -7.05 -4.72
N ALA A 328 7.10 -6.87 -6.00
CA ALA A 328 7.91 -6.10 -6.92
C ALA A 328 7.94 -4.59 -6.59
N PRO A 329 9.09 -3.92 -6.73
CA PRO A 329 9.15 -2.46 -6.71
C PRO A 329 8.19 -1.86 -7.74
N CYS A 330 7.35 -0.92 -7.31
CA CYS A 330 6.29 -0.33 -8.12
C CYS A 330 6.04 1.14 -7.76
N THR A 331 5.13 1.79 -8.47
CA THR A 331 4.73 3.18 -8.17
C THR A 331 4.08 3.31 -6.79
N GLY A 332 3.42 2.25 -6.29
CA GLY A 332 2.75 2.24 -4.99
C GLY A 332 1.40 2.98 -5.00
N LEU A 333 0.73 3.07 -6.16
CA LEU A 333 -0.56 3.75 -6.29
C LEU A 333 -1.70 3.08 -5.51
N GLY A 334 -1.54 1.84 -5.10
CA GLY A 334 -2.50 1.15 -4.24
C GLY A 334 -2.40 1.50 -2.75
N ALA A 335 -1.33 2.19 -2.32
CA ALA A 335 -1.10 2.55 -0.92
C ALA A 335 -1.21 4.06 -0.64
N LEU A 336 -1.88 4.82 -1.51
CA LEU A 336 -1.97 6.30 -1.43
C LEU A 336 -2.64 6.78 -0.16
N ARG A 337 -3.60 6.05 0.40
CA ARG A 337 -4.24 6.38 1.67
C ARG A 337 -3.26 6.37 2.85
N ARG A 338 -2.22 5.49 2.82
CA ARG A 338 -1.16 5.39 3.83
C ARG A 338 0.01 6.32 3.55
N ARG A 339 0.25 6.62 2.27
CA ARG A 339 1.37 7.42 1.78
C ARG A 339 0.89 8.55 0.85
N PRO A 340 0.11 9.51 1.38
CA PRO A 340 -0.46 10.58 0.55
C PRO A 340 0.62 11.44 -0.14
N GLU A 341 1.83 11.51 0.42
CA GLU A 341 2.97 12.17 -0.21
C GLU A 341 3.40 11.52 -1.52
N ALA A 342 3.12 10.23 -1.70
CA ALA A 342 3.50 9.50 -2.91
C ALA A 342 2.79 10.06 -4.16
N ARG A 343 1.56 10.59 -4.02
CA ARG A 343 0.82 11.23 -5.13
C ARG A 343 1.65 12.33 -5.80
N TRP A 344 2.35 13.12 -5.00
CA TRP A 344 3.04 14.34 -5.42
C TRP A 344 4.53 14.12 -5.72
N ARG A 345 5.07 12.94 -5.35
CA ARG A 345 6.47 12.56 -5.59
C ARG A 345 6.65 11.61 -6.76
N ARG A 346 5.60 10.88 -7.13
CA ARG A 346 5.67 9.92 -8.24
C ARG A 346 5.54 10.65 -9.57
N ASP A 347 6.34 10.19 -10.53
CA ASP A 347 6.39 10.71 -11.88
C ASP A 347 6.05 9.57 -12.84
N PRO A 348 5.10 9.74 -13.78
CA PRO A 348 4.77 8.71 -14.77
C PRO A 348 5.96 8.34 -15.65
N ARG A 349 6.97 9.19 -15.78
CA ARG A 349 8.22 8.90 -16.50
C ARG A 349 9.02 7.74 -15.88
N SER A 350 8.78 7.39 -14.63
CA SER A 350 9.41 6.22 -13.98
C SER A 350 8.80 4.88 -14.40
N LEU A 351 7.61 4.85 -15.00
CA LEU A 351 6.90 3.62 -15.36
C LEU A 351 7.67 2.70 -16.32
N PRO A 352 8.33 3.19 -17.40
CA PRO A 352 9.09 2.33 -18.30
C PRO A 352 10.25 1.60 -17.61
N GLU A 353 10.96 2.27 -16.71
CA GLU A 353 12.06 1.69 -15.94
C GLU A 353 11.55 0.65 -14.94
N LEU A 354 10.51 1.00 -14.17
CA LEU A 354 9.86 0.08 -13.24
C LEU A 354 9.31 -1.17 -13.96
N GLY A 355 8.63 -0.99 -15.10
CA GLY A 355 8.08 -2.11 -15.86
C GLY A 355 9.17 -3.04 -16.41
N ARG A 356 10.37 -2.51 -16.77
CA ARG A 356 11.51 -3.34 -17.15
C ARG A 356 12.01 -4.14 -15.95
N LEU A 357 12.27 -3.47 -14.83
CA LEU A 357 12.73 -4.11 -13.59
C LEU A 357 11.77 -5.20 -13.11
N GLN A 358 10.47 -4.95 -13.18
CA GLN A 358 9.44 -5.92 -12.80
C GLN A 358 9.46 -7.18 -13.67
N ARG A 359 9.67 -7.04 -14.99
CA ARG A 359 9.83 -8.18 -15.90
C ARG A 359 11.11 -8.97 -15.62
N ASP A 360 12.21 -8.27 -15.36
CA ASP A 360 13.50 -8.90 -15.07
C ASP A 360 13.42 -9.69 -13.74
N LEU A 361 12.81 -9.10 -12.70
CA LEU A 361 12.58 -9.78 -11.41
C LEU A 361 11.65 -10.98 -11.56
N LEU A 362 10.54 -10.87 -12.30
CA LEU A 362 9.62 -11.98 -12.50
C LEU A 362 10.27 -13.11 -13.33
N THR A 363 11.08 -12.77 -14.32
CA THR A 363 11.88 -13.76 -15.08
C THR A 363 12.85 -14.49 -14.16
N SER A 364 13.60 -13.75 -13.34
CA SER A 364 14.54 -14.32 -12.37
C SER A 364 13.84 -15.23 -11.34
N ALA A 365 12.66 -14.85 -10.87
CA ALA A 365 11.85 -15.67 -9.96
C ALA A 365 11.42 -17.00 -10.61
N LEU A 366 10.94 -16.92 -11.86
CA LEU A 366 10.54 -18.11 -12.63
C LEU A 366 11.72 -19.04 -12.96
N ASP A 367 12.92 -18.50 -13.12
CA ASP A 367 14.13 -19.31 -13.29
C ASP A 367 14.60 -19.89 -11.95
N SER A 368 14.35 -19.20 -10.84
CA SER A 368 14.71 -19.65 -9.48
C SER A 368 13.80 -20.75 -8.96
N VAL A 369 12.54 -20.80 -9.37
CA VAL A 369 11.60 -21.85 -8.99
C VAL A 369 11.80 -23.09 -9.82
N ARG A 370 11.67 -24.27 -9.20
CA ARG A 370 11.76 -25.57 -9.93
C ARG A 370 10.52 -25.84 -10.78
N PRO A 371 10.57 -26.77 -11.74
CA PRO A 371 9.38 -27.30 -12.41
C PRO A 371 8.36 -27.83 -11.36
N GLY A 372 7.08 -27.52 -11.53
CA GLY A 372 6.00 -27.82 -10.59
C GLY A 372 5.90 -26.84 -9.41
N GLY A 373 6.89 -25.96 -9.21
CA GLY A 373 6.87 -24.92 -8.19
C GLY A 373 6.08 -23.69 -8.61
N VAL A 374 5.93 -22.74 -7.68
CA VAL A 374 4.99 -21.62 -7.81
C VAL A 374 5.66 -20.27 -7.51
N VAL A 375 5.30 -19.25 -8.28
CA VAL A 375 5.72 -17.85 -8.09
C VAL A 375 4.49 -17.00 -7.81
N ALA A 376 4.51 -16.21 -6.76
CA ALA A 376 3.57 -15.10 -6.55
C ALA A 376 4.22 -13.79 -6.99
N TYR A 377 3.66 -13.15 -8.00
CA TYR A 377 4.00 -11.80 -8.40
C TYR A 377 2.97 -10.85 -7.84
N ALA A 378 3.42 -9.91 -7.02
CA ALA A 378 2.56 -8.92 -6.38
C ALA A 378 3.10 -7.50 -6.54
N THR A 379 2.18 -6.52 -6.60
CA THR A 379 2.50 -5.09 -6.53
C THR A 379 1.48 -4.37 -5.67
N CYS A 380 1.92 -3.34 -4.92
CA CYS A 380 1.00 -2.41 -4.28
C CYS A 380 0.61 -1.27 -5.23
N SER A 381 0.27 -1.61 -6.47
CA SER A 381 -0.18 -0.70 -7.52
C SER A 381 -1.21 -1.39 -8.39
N PRO A 382 -2.36 -0.76 -8.69
CA PRO A 382 -3.33 -1.26 -9.66
C PRO A 382 -2.99 -0.86 -11.10
N HIS A 383 -1.91 -0.12 -11.35
CA HIS A 383 -1.54 0.39 -12.68
C HIS A 383 -1.32 -0.76 -13.66
N LEU A 384 -2.06 -0.78 -14.79
CA LEU A 384 -2.03 -1.88 -15.76
C LEU A 384 -0.63 -2.21 -16.29
N ALA A 385 0.24 -1.19 -16.46
CA ALA A 385 1.62 -1.38 -16.92
C ALA A 385 2.51 -2.11 -15.88
N GLU A 386 2.11 -2.14 -14.60
CA GLU A 386 2.84 -2.79 -13.49
C GLU A 386 2.20 -4.12 -13.06
N THR A 387 1.05 -4.48 -13.64
CA THR A 387 0.23 -5.62 -13.26
C THR A 387 0.04 -6.58 -14.44
N ALA A 388 -1.15 -6.64 -15.03
CA ALA A 388 -1.50 -7.56 -16.10
C ALA A 388 -0.56 -7.47 -17.31
N ALA A 389 -0.04 -6.29 -17.66
CA ALA A 389 0.89 -6.14 -18.78
C ALA A 389 2.24 -6.82 -18.53
N VAL A 390 2.76 -6.76 -17.30
CA VAL A 390 4.02 -7.45 -16.92
C VAL A 390 3.83 -8.97 -17.03
N VAL A 391 2.78 -9.49 -16.41
CA VAL A 391 2.48 -10.93 -16.41
C VAL A 391 2.20 -11.43 -17.84
N GLY A 392 1.39 -10.68 -18.61
CA GLY A 392 1.08 -11.02 -19.98
C GLY A 392 2.31 -11.07 -20.91
N ASP A 393 3.28 -10.17 -20.69
CA ASP A 393 4.56 -10.21 -21.42
C ASP A 393 5.37 -11.47 -21.14
N ILE A 394 5.40 -11.92 -19.88
CA ILE A 394 6.09 -13.13 -19.47
C ILE A 394 5.41 -14.37 -20.09
N LEU A 395 4.08 -14.48 -19.97
CA LEU A 395 3.32 -15.61 -20.50
C LEU A 395 3.45 -15.74 -22.02
N ARG A 396 3.61 -14.63 -22.75
CA ARG A 396 3.87 -14.67 -24.20
C ARG A 396 5.27 -15.17 -24.58
N ARG A 397 6.24 -15.08 -23.66
CA ARG A 397 7.66 -15.44 -23.92
C ARG A 397 8.05 -16.78 -23.32
N ARG A 398 7.21 -17.37 -22.46
CA ARG A 398 7.52 -18.54 -21.65
C ARG A 398 6.44 -19.61 -21.80
N ASP A 399 6.71 -20.62 -22.61
CA ASP A 399 5.80 -21.77 -22.81
C ASP A 399 5.79 -22.73 -21.60
N ASP A 400 6.81 -22.62 -20.73
CA ASP A 400 6.98 -23.44 -19.54
C ASP A 400 6.27 -22.82 -18.30
N VAL A 401 5.42 -21.78 -18.48
CA VAL A 401 4.73 -21.08 -17.39
C VAL A 401 3.23 -21.04 -17.66
N GLU A 402 2.43 -21.29 -16.62
CA GLU A 402 0.99 -21.11 -16.64
C GLU A 402 0.52 -20.17 -15.52
N ALA A 403 -0.53 -19.41 -15.79
CA ALA A 403 -1.22 -18.62 -14.76
C ALA A 403 -2.25 -19.50 -14.05
N LEU A 404 -2.21 -19.47 -12.72
CA LEU A 404 -3.23 -20.06 -11.86
C LEU A 404 -4.31 -19.03 -11.54
N ASP A 405 -5.55 -19.45 -11.29
CA ASP A 405 -6.56 -18.55 -10.78
C ASP A 405 -6.29 -18.19 -9.31
N ALA A 406 -5.67 -17.02 -9.09
CA ALA A 406 -5.27 -16.56 -7.77
C ALA A 406 -6.46 -16.39 -6.81
N ARG A 407 -7.67 -16.11 -7.34
CA ARG A 407 -8.90 -15.92 -6.55
C ARG A 407 -9.33 -17.22 -5.86
N SER A 408 -9.06 -18.37 -6.46
CA SER A 408 -9.38 -19.67 -5.89
C SER A 408 -8.64 -19.94 -4.58
N TYR A 409 -7.54 -19.23 -4.32
CA TYR A 409 -6.74 -19.33 -3.09
C TYR A 409 -7.08 -18.24 -2.06
N LEU A 410 -8.11 -17.43 -2.35
CA LEU A 410 -8.61 -16.33 -1.52
C LEU A 410 -10.15 -16.39 -1.38
N PRO A 411 -10.71 -17.55 -0.96
CA PRO A 411 -12.17 -17.77 -0.94
C PRO A 411 -12.89 -16.84 0.05
N GLU A 412 -12.17 -16.24 0.98
CA GLU A 412 -12.70 -15.28 1.96
C GLU A 412 -12.92 -13.87 1.38
N VAL A 413 -12.48 -13.60 0.15
CA VAL A 413 -12.56 -12.27 -0.47
C VAL A 413 -13.36 -12.33 -1.76
N ASP A 414 -14.49 -11.65 -1.78
CA ASP A 414 -15.28 -11.47 -3.00
C ASP A 414 -14.81 -10.23 -3.79
N GLY A 415 -15.16 -10.13 -5.07
CA GLY A 415 -14.93 -8.92 -5.87
C GLY A 415 -13.49 -8.67 -6.28
N LEU A 416 -12.65 -9.71 -6.34
CA LEU A 416 -11.23 -9.62 -6.74
C LEU A 416 -11.01 -9.40 -8.25
N GLY A 417 -12.05 -9.16 -9.02
CA GLY A 417 -12.00 -8.92 -10.45
C GLY A 417 -12.26 -10.17 -11.29
N GLU A 418 -12.13 -10.03 -12.61
CA GLU A 418 -12.25 -11.14 -13.57
C GLU A 418 -10.89 -11.81 -13.74
N GLY A 419 -10.83 -13.13 -13.50
CA GLY A 419 -9.59 -13.90 -13.38
C GLY A 419 -8.60 -13.81 -14.54
N PRO A 420 -7.43 -14.46 -14.43
CA PRO A 420 -6.98 -15.32 -13.31
C PRO A 420 -6.27 -14.55 -12.18
N TYR A 421 -6.17 -13.25 -12.26
CA TYR A 421 -5.47 -12.42 -11.27
C TYR A 421 -6.41 -11.98 -10.14
N ALA A 422 -5.86 -11.63 -8.99
CA ALA A 422 -6.59 -11.00 -7.90
C ALA A 422 -6.19 -9.52 -7.78
N GLN A 423 -7.17 -8.63 -7.74
CA GLN A 423 -6.98 -7.20 -7.52
C GLN A 423 -7.76 -6.75 -6.30
N PHE A 424 -7.05 -6.31 -5.27
CA PHE A 424 -7.63 -5.69 -4.09
C PHE A 424 -7.79 -4.18 -4.31
N TRP A 425 -8.86 -3.61 -3.74
CA TRP A 425 -9.21 -2.21 -3.90
C TRP A 425 -9.56 -1.54 -2.59
N PRO A 426 -9.10 -0.31 -2.32
CA PRO A 426 -9.45 0.43 -1.11
C PRO A 426 -10.95 0.62 -0.91
N HIS A 427 -11.68 0.97 -1.96
CA HIS A 427 -13.11 1.26 -1.91
C HIS A 427 -14.01 0.02 -1.83
N ARG A 428 -13.54 -1.14 -2.31
CA ARG A 428 -14.29 -2.41 -2.27
C ARG A 428 -13.97 -3.23 -1.02
N HIS A 429 -12.70 -3.31 -0.65
CA HIS A 429 -12.22 -4.24 0.36
C HIS A 429 -11.73 -3.54 1.64
N GLY A 430 -11.61 -2.20 1.65
CA GLY A 430 -11.02 -1.49 2.79
C GLY A 430 -9.54 -1.76 3.03
N THR A 431 -8.85 -2.44 2.10
CA THR A 431 -7.42 -2.78 2.14
C THR A 431 -6.61 -1.83 1.25
N ASP A 432 -5.29 -1.95 1.23
CA ASP A 432 -4.48 -1.31 0.19
C ASP A 432 -4.77 -1.96 -1.18
N GLY A 433 -4.60 -1.19 -2.26
CA GLY A 433 -4.75 -1.70 -3.62
C GLY A 433 -3.57 -2.61 -3.97
N MET A 434 -3.79 -3.92 -3.90
CA MET A 434 -2.77 -4.93 -4.22
C MET A 434 -3.19 -5.74 -5.44
N PHE A 435 -2.23 -5.98 -6.33
CA PHE A 435 -2.35 -6.94 -7.41
C PHE A 435 -1.61 -8.21 -7.06
N LEU A 436 -2.17 -9.36 -7.46
CA LEU A 436 -1.57 -10.68 -7.31
C LEU A 436 -1.77 -11.53 -8.55
N ALA A 437 -0.69 -12.10 -9.08
CA ALA A 437 -0.71 -13.20 -10.02
C ALA A 437 0.04 -14.40 -9.43
N LEU A 438 -0.53 -15.58 -9.56
CA LEU A 438 0.11 -16.86 -9.21
C LEU A 438 0.50 -17.58 -10.50
N LEU A 439 1.77 -17.93 -10.61
CA LEU A 439 2.35 -18.55 -11.80
C LEU A 439 3.02 -19.86 -11.43
N ARG A 440 2.71 -20.93 -12.17
CA ARG A 440 3.37 -22.21 -12.00
C ARG A 440 4.37 -22.42 -13.13
N ARG A 441 5.56 -22.86 -12.81
CA ARG A 441 6.51 -23.39 -13.79
C ARG A 441 6.19 -24.86 -14.08
N ARG A 442 5.95 -25.19 -15.34
CA ARG A 442 5.73 -26.57 -15.82
C ARG A 442 6.99 -27.40 -15.84
#